data_80488d3c5d37f78ee0e45ce12cb74a97
#
_entry.id   80488d3c5d37f78ee0e45ce12cb74a97
#
_cell.length_a   1.000
_cell.length_b   1.000
_cell.length_c   1.000
_cell.angle_alpha   90.00
_cell.angle_beta   90.00
_cell.angle_gamma   90.00
#
_symmetry.space_group_name_H-M   'P 1'
#
loop_
_entity.id
_entity.type
_entity.pdbx_description
1 polymer ?
#
loop_
_entity_poly.entity_id
_entity_poly.type
_entity_poly.pdbx_seq_one_letter_code
_entity_poly.pdbx_strand_id
1 'polypeptide(L)'
;MKYKAVAFDMDGTLLASNRLILPETVDMIQKISEKGIKVILVSGRHHTVIHPYYYQLKLSTPAICCNGSYLYDFKKQQNFAAKPMTKQQAKKLLNLVNQFGIHTMIYTDQVMNYEVLDDHLEGFFEWLNSLPEFLQPEVKKVDNFEQVIEQANMIFKFATSSHNLPALKQFSDAVDALDEFSCEWSWSNRADIAVKGNTKGNGLKHWAEHENIKLSEIVAFGDSYNDISMFAIAGLGITMGNADDEVKAKASYTIGDNNSSSIANELKKLFL
;
A
#
# COMPACT_ATOMS: atom_id res chain seq x y z
N MET A 1 -11.97 3.46 -25.80
CA MET A 1 -12.00 4.14 -24.49
C MET A 1 -10.70 4.90 -24.27
N LYS A 2 -10.75 6.05 -23.58
CA LYS A 2 -9.55 6.87 -23.30
C LYS A 2 -8.63 6.16 -22.28
N TYR A 3 -9.20 5.52 -21.26
CA TYR A 3 -8.46 4.85 -20.21
C TYR A 3 -8.52 3.32 -20.38
N LYS A 4 -7.41 2.65 -20.07
CA LYS A 4 -7.23 1.20 -20.21
C LYS A 4 -7.03 0.50 -18.87
N ALA A 5 -6.71 1.29 -17.82
CA ALA A 5 -6.45 0.74 -16.49
C ALA A 5 -6.95 1.68 -15.39
N VAL A 6 -7.24 1.09 -14.24
CA VAL A 6 -7.61 1.78 -13.00
C VAL A 6 -6.73 1.27 -11.87
N ALA A 7 -6.06 2.18 -11.18
CA ALA A 7 -5.26 1.92 -10.00
C ALA A 7 -6.01 2.40 -8.75
N PHE A 8 -6.18 1.54 -7.79
CA PHE A 8 -6.84 1.85 -6.52
C PHE A 8 -5.85 1.75 -5.37
N ASP A 9 -5.73 2.83 -4.59
CA ASP A 9 -5.36 2.67 -3.20
C ASP A 9 -6.42 1.87 -2.45
N MET A 10 -6.07 1.31 -1.30
CA MET A 10 -6.96 0.43 -0.54
C MET A 10 -7.57 1.13 0.67
N ASP A 11 -6.76 1.49 1.66
CA ASP A 11 -7.21 2.02 2.95
C ASP A 11 -7.70 3.47 2.82
N GLY A 12 -8.97 3.74 3.14
CA GLY A 12 -9.56 5.07 2.96
C GLY A 12 -10.00 5.37 1.52
N THR A 13 -9.72 4.47 0.57
CA THR A 13 -10.12 4.59 -0.83
C THR A 13 -11.06 3.45 -1.23
N LEU A 14 -10.52 2.30 -1.63
CA LEU A 14 -11.31 1.14 -2.07
C LEU A 14 -12.05 0.47 -0.91
N LEU A 15 -11.45 0.50 0.28
CA LEU A 15 -11.99 -0.08 1.50
C LEU A 15 -12.80 0.95 2.27
N ALA A 16 -14.03 0.61 2.62
CA ALA A 16 -14.84 1.34 3.58
C ALA A 16 -14.22 1.26 4.99
N SER A 17 -14.72 2.05 5.94
CA SER A 17 -14.21 2.12 7.32
C SER A 17 -14.27 0.78 8.07
N ASN A 18 -15.12 -0.15 7.63
CA ASN A 18 -15.21 -1.53 8.15
C ASN A 18 -14.24 -2.51 7.47
N ARG A 19 -13.29 -2.01 6.67
CA ARG A 19 -12.30 -2.78 5.89
C ARG A 19 -12.92 -3.70 4.81
N LEU A 20 -14.15 -3.46 4.39
CA LEU A 20 -14.81 -4.19 3.30
C LEU A 20 -14.87 -3.33 2.03
N ILE A 21 -14.91 -3.98 0.88
CA ILE A 21 -15.23 -3.31 -0.39
C ILE A 21 -16.75 -3.31 -0.52
N LEU A 22 -17.33 -2.16 -0.85
CA LEU A 22 -18.77 -2.03 -1.05
C LEU A 22 -19.25 -2.93 -2.20
N PRO A 23 -20.37 -3.66 -2.06
CA PRO A 23 -20.86 -4.62 -3.07
C PRO A 23 -20.99 -4.00 -4.47
N GLU A 24 -21.52 -2.80 -4.57
CA GLU A 24 -21.68 -2.09 -5.84
C GLU A 24 -20.33 -1.73 -6.49
N THR A 25 -19.28 -1.50 -5.69
CA THR A 25 -17.93 -1.26 -6.19
C THR A 25 -17.32 -2.57 -6.70
N VAL A 26 -17.53 -3.70 -6.00
CA VAL A 26 -17.12 -5.03 -6.48
C VAL A 26 -17.76 -5.34 -7.83
N ASP A 27 -19.09 -5.17 -7.94
CA ASP A 27 -19.85 -5.43 -9.17
C ASP A 27 -19.36 -4.55 -10.33
N MET A 28 -19.06 -3.29 -10.06
CA MET A 28 -18.59 -2.37 -11.08
C MET A 28 -17.16 -2.70 -11.54
N ILE A 29 -16.26 -3.04 -10.62
CA ILE A 29 -14.91 -3.50 -10.96
C ILE A 29 -14.95 -4.75 -11.84
N GLN A 30 -15.82 -5.71 -11.54
CA GLN A 30 -15.99 -6.90 -12.38
C GLN A 30 -16.49 -6.52 -13.79
N LYS A 31 -17.50 -5.66 -13.91
CA LYS A 31 -18.04 -5.19 -15.20
C LYS A 31 -17.00 -4.49 -16.06
N ILE A 32 -16.17 -3.62 -15.49
CA ILE A 32 -15.12 -2.96 -16.27
C ILE A 32 -13.99 -3.93 -16.63
N SER A 33 -13.67 -4.88 -15.77
CA SER A 33 -12.69 -5.94 -16.04
C SER A 33 -13.13 -6.83 -17.20
N GLU A 34 -14.42 -7.19 -17.29
CA GLU A 34 -15.01 -7.93 -18.43
C GLU A 34 -14.91 -7.16 -19.75
N LYS A 35 -14.87 -5.82 -19.71
CA LYS A 35 -14.61 -4.96 -20.87
C LYS A 35 -13.11 -4.81 -21.20
N GLY A 36 -12.23 -5.50 -20.49
CA GLY A 36 -10.79 -5.49 -20.72
C GLY A 36 -10.05 -4.35 -20.03
N ILE A 37 -10.70 -3.60 -19.12
CA ILE A 37 -10.03 -2.61 -18.30
C ILE A 37 -9.21 -3.32 -17.22
N LYS A 38 -7.93 -3.03 -17.13
CA LYS A 38 -7.04 -3.61 -16.11
C LYS A 38 -7.24 -2.89 -14.78
N VAL A 39 -7.42 -3.66 -13.71
CA VAL A 39 -7.61 -3.13 -12.35
C VAL A 39 -6.41 -3.51 -11.50
N ILE A 40 -5.80 -2.52 -10.83
CA ILE A 40 -4.58 -2.67 -10.05
C ILE A 40 -4.84 -2.22 -8.62
N LEU A 41 -4.43 -3.03 -7.65
CA LEU A 41 -4.34 -2.62 -6.25
C LEU A 41 -2.95 -2.04 -5.98
N VAL A 42 -2.92 -0.86 -5.37
CA VAL A 42 -1.69 -0.12 -5.05
C VAL A 42 -1.71 0.24 -3.57
N SER A 43 -0.85 -0.37 -2.76
CA SER A 43 -0.99 -0.23 -1.31
C SER A 43 0.36 -0.21 -0.58
N GLY A 44 0.36 0.39 0.62
CA GLY A 44 1.42 0.21 1.60
C GLY A 44 1.45 -1.18 2.24
N ARG A 45 0.46 -2.02 1.98
CA ARG A 45 0.32 -3.37 2.53
C ARG A 45 1.29 -4.36 1.88
N HIS A 46 1.62 -5.41 2.63
CA HIS A 46 2.29 -6.60 2.10
C HIS A 46 1.36 -7.38 1.16
N HIS A 47 1.88 -8.10 0.17
CA HIS A 47 1.05 -8.83 -0.81
C HIS A 47 0.11 -9.83 -0.15
N THR A 48 0.50 -10.48 0.95
CA THR A 48 -0.35 -11.42 1.67
C THR A 48 -1.60 -10.74 2.27
N VAL A 49 -1.50 -9.46 2.66
CA VAL A 49 -2.64 -8.66 3.16
C VAL A 49 -3.50 -8.11 2.02
N ILE A 50 -2.95 -7.97 0.82
CA ILE A 50 -3.69 -7.60 -0.39
C ILE A 50 -4.47 -8.80 -0.95
N HIS A 51 -3.95 -10.02 -0.77
CA HIS A 51 -4.47 -11.25 -1.36
C HIS A 51 -5.98 -11.50 -1.16
N PRO A 52 -6.58 -11.32 0.04
CA PRO A 52 -8.02 -11.50 0.24
C PRO A 52 -8.88 -10.64 -0.70
N TYR A 53 -8.50 -9.38 -0.86
CA TYR A 53 -9.21 -8.43 -1.72
C TYR A 53 -8.95 -8.70 -3.20
N TYR A 54 -7.72 -9.07 -3.55
CA TYR A 54 -7.37 -9.52 -4.89
C TYR A 54 -8.23 -10.72 -5.32
N TYR A 55 -8.38 -11.70 -4.41
CA TYR A 55 -9.21 -12.87 -4.62
C TYR A 55 -10.70 -12.51 -4.75
N GLN A 56 -11.23 -11.66 -3.84
CA GLN A 56 -12.61 -11.18 -3.88
C GLN A 56 -12.96 -10.49 -5.20
N LEU A 57 -12.07 -9.65 -5.70
CA LEU A 57 -12.24 -8.90 -6.95
C LEU A 57 -11.95 -9.74 -8.21
N LYS A 58 -11.47 -10.99 -8.06
CA LYS A 58 -11.08 -11.89 -9.15
C LYS A 58 -10.08 -11.25 -10.12
N LEU A 59 -9.11 -10.51 -9.59
CA LEU A 59 -8.13 -9.80 -10.40
C LEU A 59 -7.14 -10.76 -11.08
N SER A 60 -6.48 -10.25 -12.11
CA SER A 60 -5.46 -11.00 -12.84
C SER A 60 -4.17 -10.20 -13.06
N THR A 61 -4.15 -8.96 -12.64
CA THR A 61 -3.02 -8.03 -12.74
C THR A 61 -2.12 -8.15 -11.51
N PRO A 62 -0.80 -7.95 -11.64
CA PRO A 62 0.05 -7.81 -10.46
C PRO A 62 -0.39 -6.63 -9.58
N ALA A 63 -0.23 -6.76 -8.26
CA ALA A 63 -0.44 -5.67 -7.31
C ALA A 63 0.87 -4.92 -7.04
N ILE A 64 0.74 -3.64 -6.67
CA ILE A 64 1.84 -2.79 -6.20
C ILE A 64 1.81 -2.80 -4.68
N CYS A 65 2.88 -3.27 -4.05
CA CYS A 65 2.97 -3.60 -2.64
C CYS A 65 3.98 -2.70 -1.92
N CYS A 66 3.80 -2.52 -0.59
CA CYS A 66 4.71 -1.77 0.28
C CYS A 66 5.09 -0.41 -0.31
N ASN A 67 4.07 0.39 -0.72
CA ASN A 67 4.25 1.72 -1.35
C ASN A 67 5.18 1.68 -2.57
N GLY A 68 5.10 0.63 -3.41
CA GLY A 68 5.91 0.49 -4.62
C GLY A 68 7.29 -0.12 -4.41
N SER A 69 7.57 -0.70 -3.25
CA SER A 69 8.83 -1.43 -3.01
C SER A 69 8.97 -2.66 -3.89
N TYR A 70 7.87 -3.24 -4.32
CA TYR A 70 7.82 -4.34 -5.27
C TYR A 70 6.44 -4.49 -5.90
N LEU A 71 6.38 -5.19 -7.03
CA LEU A 71 5.17 -5.70 -7.64
C LEU A 71 5.05 -7.19 -7.34
N TYR A 72 3.81 -7.69 -7.11
CA TYR A 72 3.56 -9.09 -6.86
C TYR A 72 2.58 -9.69 -7.85
N ASP A 73 3.03 -10.73 -8.56
CA ASP A 73 2.19 -11.53 -9.46
C ASP A 73 1.62 -12.73 -8.70
N PHE A 74 0.33 -12.66 -8.35
CA PHE A 74 -0.35 -13.73 -7.59
C PHE A 74 -0.50 -15.03 -8.36
N LYS A 75 -0.49 -15.00 -9.70
CA LYS A 75 -0.57 -16.21 -10.51
C LYS A 75 0.76 -16.97 -10.53
N LYS A 76 1.85 -16.23 -10.63
CA LYS A 76 3.21 -16.80 -10.63
C LYS A 76 3.78 -16.94 -9.22
N GLN A 77 3.10 -16.40 -8.21
CA GLN A 77 3.53 -16.36 -6.81
C GLN A 77 4.95 -15.81 -6.64
N GLN A 78 5.23 -14.70 -7.31
CA GLN A 78 6.56 -14.08 -7.27
C GLN A 78 6.49 -12.56 -7.27
N ASN A 79 7.46 -11.94 -6.60
CA ASN A 79 7.70 -10.51 -6.70
C ASN A 79 8.61 -10.19 -7.92
N PHE A 80 8.49 -8.99 -8.44
CA PHE A 80 9.35 -8.44 -9.48
C PHE A 80 9.43 -6.91 -9.36
N ALA A 81 10.33 -6.29 -10.13
CA ALA A 81 10.63 -4.86 -10.00
C ALA A 81 10.89 -4.45 -8.54
N ALA A 82 11.50 -5.36 -7.77
CA ALA A 82 11.73 -5.19 -6.36
C ALA A 82 12.96 -4.34 -6.08
N LYS A 83 12.82 -3.40 -5.12
CA LYS A 83 13.92 -2.57 -4.61
C LYS A 83 13.99 -2.71 -3.09
N PRO A 84 14.57 -3.83 -2.59
CA PRO A 84 14.67 -4.08 -1.15
C PRO A 84 15.75 -3.22 -0.50
N MET A 85 15.67 -3.09 0.83
CA MET A 85 16.74 -2.57 1.66
C MET A 85 17.92 -3.54 1.65
N THR A 86 19.14 -3.00 1.67
CA THR A 86 20.32 -3.79 2.05
C THR A 86 20.28 -4.11 3.53
N LYS A 87 20.96 -5.18 3.96
CA LYS A 87 21.07 -5.51 5.39
C LYS A 87 21.70 -4.37 6.21
N GLN A 88 22.64 -3.63 5.61
CA GLN A 88 23.24 -2.47 6.26
C GLN A 88 22.24 -1.34 6.49
N GLN A 89 21.40 -1.04 5.50
CA GLN A 89 20.30 -0.06 5.63
C GLN A 89 19.33 -0.49 6.69
N ALA A 90 18.88 -1.76 6.68
CA ALA A 90 17.95 -2.29 7.66
C ALA A 90 18.50 -2.22 9.10
N LYS A 91 19.79 -2.54 9.31
CA LYS A 91 20.45 -2.40 10.62
C LYS A 91 20.53 -0.93 11.06
N LYS A 92 20.87 -0.02 10.15
CA LYS A 92 20.89 1.42 10.44
C LYS A 92 19.52 1.90 10.91
N LEU A 93 18.46 1.47 10.22
CA LEU A 93 17.09 1.82 10.56
C LEU A 93 16.65 1.20 11.90
N LEU A 94 17.01 -0.07 12.15
CA LEU A 94 16.72 -0.74 13.43
C LEU A 94 17.38 -0.01 14.61
N ASN A 95 18.60 0.49 14.43
CA ASN A 95 19.28 1.28 15.47
C ASN A 95 18.50 2.59 15.78
N LEU A 96 17.96 3.27 14.78
CA LEU A 96 17.11 4.45 14.99
C LEU A 96 15.80 4.07 15.70
N VAL A 97 15.14 2.99 15.27
CA VAL A 97 13.92 2.46 15.90
C VAL A 97 14.18 2.25 17.40
N ASN A 98 15.27 1.57 17.76
CA ASN A 98 15.66 1.31 19.15
C ASN A 98 16.02 2.60 19.91
N GLN A 99 16.76 3.53 19.29
CA GLN A 99 17.16 4.80 19.89
C GLN A 99 15.97 5.67 20.29
N PHE A 100 14.93 5.72 19.45
CA PHE A 100 13.73 6.54 19.69
C PHE A 100 12.61 5.76 20.39
N GLY A 101 12.78 4.45 20.67
CA GLY A 101 11.76 3.61 21.29
C GLY A 101 10.50 3.49 20.45
N ILE A 102 10.64 3.37 19.14
CA ILE A 102 9.53 3.27 18.18
C ILE A 102 9.14 1.80 18.01
N HIS A 103 7.84 1.51 18.11
CA HIS A 103 7.32 0.20 17.75
C HIS A 103 7.47 -0.03 16.25
N THR A 104 7.84 -1.24 15.83
CA THR A 104 8.01 -1.57 14.42
C THR A 104 7.63 -3.00 14.09
N MET A 105 7.28 -3.20 12.82
CA MET A 105 7.27 -4.49 12.14
C MET A 105 8.25 -4.46 10.97
N ILE A 106 8.89 -5.60 10.67
CA ILE A 106 9.75 -5.74 9.50
C ILE A 106 9.06 -6.63 8.46
N TYR A 107 8.82 -6.09 7.26
CA TYR A 107 8.21 -6.79 6.14
C TYR A 107 9.31 -7.32 5.21
N THR A 108 9.36 -8.65 5.09
CA THR A 108 10.27 -9.36 4.20
C THR A 108 9.56 -9.79 2.91
N ASP A 109 10.24 -10.53 2.05
CA ASP A 109 9.63 -11.11 0.84
C ASP A 109 8.57 -12.20 1.13
N GLN A 110 8.56 -12.74 2.34
CA GLN A 110 7.69 -13.86 2.69
C GLN A 110 6.65 -13.49 3.74
N VAL A 111 7.05 -12.77 4.80
CA VAL A 111 6.28 -12.63 6.01
C VAL A 111 6.46 -11.25 6.66
N MET A 112 5.46 -10.82 7.40
CA MET A 112 5.52 -9.66 8.27
C MET A 112 5.96 -10.11 9.67
N ASN A 113 7.08 -9.57 10.17
CA ASN A 113 7.66 -9.95 11.46
C ASN A 113 7.40 -8.88 12.50
N TYR A 114 7.10 -9.27 13.75
CA TYR A 114 6.96 -8.39 14.89
C TYR A 114 7.60 -9.01 16.15
N GLU A 115 8.12 -8.17 17.05
CA GLU A 115 8.63 -8.59 18.36
C GLU A 115 7.58 -8.41 19.46
N VAL A 116 6.94 -7.24 19.46
CA VAL A 116 5.99 -6.82 20.49
C VAL A 116 4.62 -6.62 19.88
N LEU A 117 3.59 -7.11 20.55
CA LEU A 117 2.20 -6.87 20.19
C LEU A 117 1.81 -5.46 20.65
N ASP A 118 1.12 -4.72 19.78
CA ASP A 118 0.50 -3.43 20.09
C ASP A 118 -0.99 -3.45 19.71
N ASP A 119 -1.75 -2.45 20.14
CA ASP A 119 -3.19 -2.36 19.89
C ASP A 119 -3.54 -2.44 18.40
N HIS A 120 -2.62 -1.96 17.53
CA HIS A 120 -2.83 -2.05 16.09
C HIS A 120 -2.75 -3.48 15.57
N LEU A 121 -1.76 -4.23 16.03
CA LEU A 121 -1.59 -5.64 15.70
C LEU A 121 -2.73 -6.47 16.27
N GLU A 122 -3.24 -6.15 17.44
CA GLU A 122 -4.43 -6.82 18.00
C GLU A 122 -5.63 -6.66 17.05
N GLY A 123 -5.96 -5.44 16.65
CA GLY A 123 -7.03 -5.20 15.67
C GLY A 123 -6.75 -5.77 14.27
N PHE A 124 -5.47 -5.94 13.91
CA PHE A 124 -5.09 -6.64 12.68
C PHE A 124 -5.34 -8.16 12.80
N PHE A 125 -5.00 -8.78 13.94
CA PHE A 125 -5.27 -10.20 14.19
C PHE A 125 -6.77 -10.51 14.25
N GLU A 126 -7.60 -9.63 14.80
CA GLU A 126 -9.07 -9.77 14.77
C GLU A 126 -9.57 -9.85 13.32
N TRP A 127 -9.11 -8.93 12.47
CA TRP A 127 -9.45 -8.98 11.05
C TRP A 127 -8.90 -10.24 10.37
N LEU A 128 -7.65 -10.63 10.62
CA LEU A 128 -7.03 -11.82 10.07
C LEU A 128 -7.84 -13.07 10.41
N ASN A 129 -8.24 -13.23 11.68
CA ASN A 129 -9.03 -14.37 12.15
C ASN A 129 -10.45 -14.40 11.57
N SER A 130 -10.95 -13.30 11.02
CA SER A 130 -12.23 -13.26 10.31
C SER A 130 -12.17 -13.81 8.89
N LEU A 131 -10.95 -13.99 8.34
CA LEU A 131 -10.75 -14.50 6.99
C LEU A 131 -10.74 -16.03 6.95
N PRO A 132 -11.15 -16.65 5.81
CA PRO A 132 -10.88 -18.06 5.55
C PRO A 132 -9.38 -18.37 5.68
N GLU A 133 -9.03 -19.52 6.25
CA GLU A 133 -7.64 -19.90 6.56
C GLU A 133 -6.68 -19.74 5.36
N PHE A 134 -7.11 -20.12 4.16
CA PHE A 134 -6.29 -20.04 2.94
C PHE A 134 -6.03 -18.59 2.45
N LEU A 135 -6.74 -17.62 3.02
CA LEU A 135 -6.57 -16.19 2.74
C LEU A 135 -5.87 -15.43 3.89
N GLN A 136 -5.59 -16.10 5.00
CA GLN A 136 -4.98 -15.45 6.15
C GLN A 136 -3.51 -15.10 5.85
N PRO A 137 -3.11 -13.82 6.00
CA PRO A 137 -1.71 -13.43 5.92
C PRO A 137 -0.87 -14.12 7.00
N GLU A 138 0.32 -14.57 6.65
CA GLU A 138 1.28 -15.05 7.64
C GLU A 138 1.94 -13.85 8.34
N VAL A 139 1.87 -13.85 9.68
CA VAL A 139 2.51 -12.87 10.55
C VAL A 139 3.29 -13.62 11.62
N LYS A 140 4.58 -13.34 11.75
CA LYS A 140 5.48 -14.10 12.60
C LYS A 140 5.95 -13.28 13.79
N LYS A 141 5.68 -13.77 15.00
CA LYS A 141 6.36 -13.27 16.20
C LYS A 141 7.81 -13.74 16.19
N VAL A 142 8.73 -12.83 16.43
CA VAL A 142 10.17 -13.10 16.49
C VAL A 142 10.75 -12.59 17.81
N ASP A 143 11.83 -13.17 18.23
CA ASP A 143 12.52 -12.76 19.47
C ASP A 143 13.52 -11.63 19.20
N ASN A 144 13.98 -11.48 17.94
CA ASN A 144 15.05 -10.57 17.61
C ASN A 144 15.01 -10.18 16.11
N PHE A 145 14.82 -8.90 15.83
CA PHE A 145 14.84 -8.35 14.46
C PHE A 145 16.21 -8.41 13.79
N GLU A 146 17.32 -8.44 14.54
CA GLU A 146 18.65 -8.60 13.95
C GLU A 146 18.76 -9.94 13.21
N GLN A 147 18.19 -11.02 13.79
CA GLN A 147 18.14 -12.33 13.15
C GLN A 147 17.27 -12.29 11.88
N VAL A 148 16.14 -11.59 11.91
CA VAL A 148 15.29 -11.41 10.74
C VAL A 148 16.08 -10.71 9.61
N ILE A 149 16.79 -9.64 9.95
CA ILE A 149 17.60 -8.88 8.98
C ILE A 149 18.69 -9.76 8.38
N GLU A 150 19.35 -10.60 9.18
CA GLU A 150 20.42 -11.49 8.69
C GLU A 150 19.90 -12.62 7.79
N GLN A 151 18.73 -13.16 8.09
CA GLN A 151 18.18 -14.34 7.42
C GLN A 151 17.31 -13.99 6.21
N ALA A 152 16.71 -12.79 6.17
CA ALA A 152 15.83 -12.40 5.08
C ALA A 152 16.59 -12.31 3.73
N ASN A 153 15.93 -12.80 2.67
CA ASN A 153 16.41 -12.60 1.30
C ASN A 153 16.19 -11.16 0.86
N MET A 154 14.99 -10.61 1.15
CA MET A 154 14.62 -9.23 0.84
C MET A 154 13.88 -8.60 2.03
N ILE A 155 14.17 -7.33 2.30
CA ILE A 155 13.50 -6.52 3.31
C ILE A 155 12.91 -5.32 2.58
N PHE A 156 11.59 -5.14 2.67
CA PHE A 156 10.90 -4.12 1.89
C PHE A 156 10.52 -2.89 2.69
N LYS A 157 10.13 -3.08 3.95
CA LYS A 157 9.55 -2.01 4.74
C LYS A 157 9.72 -2.23 6.24
N PHE A 158 9.94 -1.14 6.97
CA PHE A 158 9.66 -1.04 8.39
C PHE A 158 8.35 -0.30 8.55
N ALA A 159 7.34 -0.96 9.10
CA ALA A 159 6.07 -0.34 9.46
C ALA A 159 6.19 0.11 10.91
N THR A 160 6.27 1.42 11.13
CA THR A 160 6.55 2.01 12.45
C THR A 160 5.33 2.69 13.04
N SER A 161 5.18 2.61 14.36
CA SER A 161 4.10 3.27 15.10
C SER A 161 4.58 3.77 16.46
N SER A 162 3.92 4.81 16.97
CA SER A 162 4.14 5.29 18.34
C SER A 162 2.97 6.10 18.86
N HIS A 163 2.60 5.91 20.13
CA HIS A 163 1.70 6.82 20.83
C HIS A 163 2.39 8.13 21.25
N ASN A 164 3.73 8.14 21.31
CA ASN A 164 4.54 9.33 21.53
C ASN A 164 4.79 10.02 20.19
N LEU A 165 3.86 10.88 19.76
CA LEU A 165 3.96 11.59 18.48
C LEU A 165 5.23 12.45 18.34
N PRO A 166 5.70 13.18 19.38
CA PRO A 166 6.99 13.87 19.34
C PRO A 166 8.16 12.94 19.03
N ALA A 167 8.23 11.76 19.67
CA ALA A 167 9.29 10.79 19.41
C ALA A 167 9.22 10.24 17.97
N LEU A 168 8.01 9.94 17.48
CA LEU A 168 7.82 9.48 16.11
C LEU A 168 8.23 10.56 15.08
N LYS A 169 7.93 11.83 15.37
CA LYS A 169 8.37 12.94 14.52
C LYS A 169 9.89 13.10 14.49
N GLN A 170 10.56 13.04 15.67
CA GLN A 170 12.02 13.09 15.74
C GLN A 170 12.67 11.89 15.02
N PHE A 171 12.08 10.70 15.16
CA PHE A 171 12.50 9.52 14.42
C PHE A 171 12.38 9.74 12.90
N SER A 172 11.22 10.21 12.43
CA SER A 172 10.99 10.52 11.02
C SER A 172 12.01 11.53 10.48
N ASP A 173 12.28 12.63 11.22
CA ASP A 173 13.27 13.62 10.84
C ASP A 173 14.69 13.02 10.76
N ALA A 174 15.04 12.12 11.69
CA ALA A 174 16.32 11.42 11.68
C ALA A 174 16.44 10.45 10.49
N VAL A 175 15.35 9.78 10.10
CA VAL A 175 15.29 8.92 8.91
C VAL A 175 15.47 9.76 7.64
N ASP A 176 14.75 10.88 7.52
CA ASP A 176 14.83 11.77 6.36
C ASP A 176 16.23 12.38 6.20
N ALA A 177 16.92 12.68 7.30
CA ALA A 177 18.28 13.20 7.30
C ALA A 177 19.32 12.21 6.72
N LEU A 178 19.01 10.90 6.68
CA LEU A 178 19.91 9.90 6.07
C LEU A 178 19.90 9.95 4.54
N ASP A 179 18.87 10.52 3.94
CA ASP A 179 18.68 10.61 2.47
C ASP A 179 18.73 9.26 1.72
N GLU A 180 18.61 8.15 2.46
CA GLU A 180 18.59 6.78 1.94
C GLU A 180 17.19 6.16 1.90
N PHE A 181 16.23 6.76 2.62
CA PHE A 181 14.90 6.23 2.85
C PHE A 181 13.82 7.20 2.41
N SER A 182 12.64 6.66 2.15
CA SER A 182 11.37 7.39 2.09
C SER A 182 10.59 7.10 3.37
N CYS A 183 10.07 8.14 4.00
CA CYS A 183 9.20 8.04 5.17
C CYS A 183 7.78 8.48 4.75
N GLU A 184 6.88 7.51 4.61
CA GLU A 184 5.51 7.74 4.15
C GLU A 184 4.56 7.63 5.35
N TRP A 185 3.93 8.74 5.72
CA TRP A 185 2.94 8.75 6.79
C TRP A 185 1.63 8.13 6.30
N SER A 186 1.22 7.05 6.94
CA SER A 186 -0.05 6.37 6.66
C SER A 186 -1.18 6.79 7.62
N TRP A 187 -0.82 7.23 8.84
CA TRP A 187 -1.69 7.79 9.87
C TRP A 187 -0.90 8.79 10.72
N SER A 188 -1.60 9.57 11.56
CA SER A 188 -0.94 10.55 12.44
C SER A 188 0.08 9.95 13.42
N ASN A 189 -0.02 8.65 13.71
CA ASN A 189 0.85 7.91 14.63
C ASN A 189 1.61 6.77 13.95
N ARG A 190 1.69 6.76 12.61
CA ARG A 190 2.35 5.70 11.83
C ARG A 190 3.10 6.24 10.64
N ALA A 191 4.29 5.70 10.46
CA ALA A 191 5.12 5.97 9.31
C ALA A 191 5.69 4.66 8.73
N ASP A 192 5.62 4.52 7.42
CA ASP A 192 6.19 3.42 6.66
C ASP A 192 7.55 3.84 6.10
N ILE A 193 8.60 3.12 6.46
CA ILE A 193 9.95 3.42 6.01
C ILE A 193 10.38 2.40 4.96
N ALA A 194 10.72 2.88 3.77
CA ALA A 194 11.21 2.08 2.66
C ALA A 194 12.47 2.72 2.05
N VAL A 195 13.09 2.06 1.10
CA VAL A 195 14.23 2.63 0.36
C VAL A 195 13.77 3.86 -0.42
N LYS A 196 14.57 4.91 -0.44
CA LYS A 196 14.29 6.15 -1.16
C LYS A 196 13.90 5.90 -2.61
N GLY A 197 12.80 6.51 -3.02
CA GLY A 197 12.20 6.37 -4.34
C GLY A 197 11.22 5.20 -4.48
N ASN A 198 11.00 4.39 -3.43
CA ASN A 198 9.87 3.47 -3.38
C ASN A 198 8.62 4.28 -3.06
N THR A 199 7.86 4.62 -4.08
CA THR A 199 6.59 5.36 -3.99
C THR A 199 5.53 4.64 -4.82
N LYS A 200 4.26 4.85 -4.48
CA LYS A 200 3.14 4.30 -5.26
C LYS A 200 3.22 4.71 -6.74
N GLY A 201 3.64 5.96 -7.01
CA GLY A 201 3.83 6.45 -8.38
C GLY A 201 4.92 5.69 -9.13
N ASN A 202 6.09 5.46 -8.53
CA ASN A 202 7.14 4.67 -9.18
C ASN A 202 6.71 3.21 -9.38
N GLY A 203 6.01 2.61 -8.41
CA GLY A 203 5.40 1.29 -8.59
C GLY A 203 4.42 1.27 -9.77
N LEU A 204 3.56 2.29 -9.90
CA LEU A 204 2.62 2.42 -11.02
C LEU A 204 3.33 2.57 -12.37
N LYS A 205 4.44 3.30 -12.40
CA LYS A 205 5.27 3.41 -13.60
C LYS A 205 5.83 2.05 -14.03
N HIS A 206 6.44 1.28 -13.12
CA HIS A 206 6.95 -0.06 -13.41
C HIS A 206 5.84 -1.02 -13.84
N TRP A 207 4.67 -0.93 -13.21
CA TRP A 207 3.51 -1.71 -13.61
C TRP A 207 3.04 -1.36 -15.04
N ALA A 208 2.96 -0.07 -15.36
CA ALA A 208 2.54 0.42 -16.68
C ALA A 208 3.51 -0.03 -17.79
N GLU A 209 4.81 0.01 -17.51
CA GLU A 209 5.85 -0.50 -18.41
C GLU A 209 5.70 -2.01 -18.64
N HIS A 210 5.51 -2.80 -17.57
CA HIS A 210 5.28 -4.25 -17.65
C HIS A 210 4.05 -4.61 -18.48
N GLU A 211 2.94 -3.89 -18.31
CA GLU A 211 1.69 -4.15 -18.98
C GLU A 211 1.59 -3.46 -20.36
N ASN A 212 2.61 -2.71 -20.76
CA ASN A 212 2.64 -1.91 -22.01
C ASN A 212 1.43 -0.95 -22.14
N ILE A 213 1.11 -0.26 -21.03
CA ILE A 213 0.06 0.74 -20.94
C ILE A 213 0.71 2.10 -20.67
N LYS A 214 0.24 3.15 -21.37
CA LYS A 214 0.74 4.50 -21.10
C LYS A 214 0.16 5.03 -19.79
N LEU A 215 0.95 5.74 -19.00
CA LEU A 215 0.50 6.38 -17.75
C LEU A 215 -0.71 7.30 -18.00
N SER A 216 -0.78 7.99 -19.16
CA SER A 216 -1.92 8.81 -19.57
C SER A 216 -3.22 8.03 -19.82
N GLU A 217 -3.15 6.69 -19.88
CA GLU A 217 -4.30 5.79 -20.06
C GLU A 217 -4.74 5.15 -18.74
N ILE A 218 -4.21 5.62 -17.59
CA ILE A 218 -4.51 5.10 -16.25
C ILE A 218 -5.31 6.13 -15.46
N VAL A 219 -6.36 5.67 -14.78
CA VAL A 219 -7.07 6.42 -13.74
C VAL A 219 -6.54 5.94 -12.39
N ALA A 220 -6.19 6.85 -11.48
CA ALA A 220 -5.74 6.52 -10.14
C ALA A 220 -6.69 7.09 -9.08
N PHE A 221 -7.11 6.25 -8.13
CA PHE A 221 -7.91 6.62 -6.98
C PHE A 221 -7.06 6.54 -5.71
N GLY A 222 -7.18 7.53 -4.82
CA GLY A 222 -6.46 7.59 -3.56
C GLY A 222 -7.02 8.62 -2.60
N ASP A 223 -6.57 8.64 -1.36
CA ASP A 223 -7.04 9.57 -0.32
C ASP A 223 -5.92 10.12 0.58
N SER A 224 -4.69 9.61 0.46
CA SER A 224 -3.62 9.94 1.39
C SER A 224 -2.38 10.54 0.69
N TYR A 225 -1.45 11.05 1.47
CA TYR A 225 -0.23 11.71 0.97
C TYR A 225 0.62 10.81 0.07
N ASN A 226 0.69 9.50 0.35
CA ASN A 226 1.42 8.53 -0.48
C ASN A 226 0.79 8.30 -1.86
N ASP A 227 -0.47 8.76 -2.09
CA ASP A 227 -1.17 8.67 -3.38
C ASP A 227 -0.82 9.83 -4.32
N ILE A 228 -0.33 10.95 -3.79
CA ILE A 228 0.03 12.12 -4.57
C ILE A 228 1.01 11.75 -5.70
N SER A 229 1.93 10.84 -5.43
CA SER A 229 2.88 10.35 -6.43
C SER A 229 2.20 9.61 -7.60
N MET A 230 1.06 8.94 -7.38
CA MET A 230 0.26 8.33 -8.46
C MET A 230 -0.52 9.39 -9.22
N PHE A 231 -1.15 10.36 -8.53
CA PHE A 231 -1.90 11.43 -9.17
C PHE A 231 -1.04 12.24 -10.13
N ALA A 232 0.22 12.48 -9.75
CA ALA A 232 1.16 13.26 -10.54
C ALA A 232 1.51 12.65 -11.90
N ILE A 233 1.39 11.34 -12.06
CA ILE A 233 1.80 10.62 -13.28
C ILE A 233 0.67 9.94 -14.03
N ALA A 234 -0.45 9.66 -13.37
CA ALA A 234 -1.62 9.06 -14.02
C ALA A 234 -2.30 10.03 -14.97
N GLY A 235 -3.01 9.49 -15.98
CA GLY A 235 -3.80 10.29 -16.92
C GLY A 235 -4.99 10.99 -16.26
N LEU A 236 -5.43 10.50 -15.11
CA LEU A 236 -6.47 11.08 -14.27
C LEU A 236 -6.27 10.64 -12.82
N GLY A 237 -5.98 11.57 -11.92
CA GLY A 237 -5.94 11.35 -10.48
C GLY A 237 -7.25 11.80 -9.84
N ILE A 238 -7.91 10.91 -9.11
CA ILE A 238 -9.18 11.16 -8.42
C ILE A 238 -8.99 10.92 -6.93
N THR A 239 -9.33 11.91 -6.11
CA THR A 239 -9.24 11.76 -4.66
C THR A 239 -10.62 11.55 -4.02
N MET A 240 -10.61 10.88 -2.87
CA MET A 240 -11.79 10.61 -2.07
C MET A 240 -12.20 11.82 -1.22
N GLY A 241 -13.48 11.91 -0.87
CA GLY A 241 -14.03 13.00 -0.05
C GLY A 241 -13.46 13.07 1.37
N ASN A 242 -13.02 11.93 1.91
CA ASN A 242 -12.38 11.82 3.24
C ASN A 242 -10.90 12.21 3.25
N ALA A 243 -10.29 12.52 2.11
CA ALA A 243 -8.90 12.97 2.03
C ALA A 243 -8.70 14.36 2.65
N ASP A 244 -7.48 14.66 3.10
CA ASP A 244 -7.08 15.99 3.52
C ASP A 244 -7.09 16.98 2.35
N ASP A 245 -7.32 18.26 2.63
CA ASP A 245 -7.41 19.31 1.59
C ASP A 245 -6.11 19.45 0.78
N GLU A 246 -4.96 19.19 1.37
CA GLU A 246 -3.67 19.19 0.66
C GLU A 246 -3.61 18.06 -0.38
N VAL A 247 -4.14 16.89 -0.07
CA VAL A 247 -4.22 15.76 -0.99
C VAL A 247 -5.24 16.05 -2.10
N LYS A 248 -6.42 16.61 -1.73
CA LYS A 248 -7.45 17.04 -2.70
C LYS A 248 -6.90 18.02 -3.72
N ALA A 249 -6.06 18.96 -3.28
CA ALA A 249 -5.46 19.95 -4.17
C ALA A 249 -4.46 19.35 -5.20
N LYS A 250 -4.02 18.11 -5.03
CA LYS A 250 -3.09 17.40 -5.92
C LYS A 250 -3.80 16.47 -6.92
N ALA A 251 -5.07 16.19 -6.71
CA ALA A 251 -5.88 15.39 -7.62
C ALA A 251 -6.55 16.26 -8.70
N SER A 252 -7.05 15.64 -9.75
CA SER A 252 -7.81 16.32 -10.81
C SER A 252 -9.17 16.80 -10.30
N TYR A 253 -9.82 16.01 -9.46
CA TYR A 253 -11.05 16.34 -8.72
C TYR A 253 -11.31 15.34 -7.59
N THR A 254 -12.26 15.70 -6.73
CA THR A 254 -12.69 14.91 -5.58
C THR A 254 -14.07 14.29 -5.86
N ILE A 255 -14.26 13.03 -5.44
CA ILE A 255 -15.56 12.36 -5.40
C ILE A 255 -16.08 12.23 -3.96
N GLY A 256 -17.13 11.46 -3.70
CA GLY A 256 -17.61 11.19 -2.34
C GLY A 256 -16.60 10.40 -1.51
N ASP A 257 -16.94 10.14 -0.23
CA ASP A 257 -16.07 9.38 0.66
C ASP A 257 -16.07 7.87 0.36
N ASN A 258 -15.17 7.15 1.02
CA ASN A 258 -14.97 5.71 0.86
C ASN A 258 -16.11 4.84 1.44
N ASN A 259 -17.06 5.43 2.20
CA ASN A 259 -18.26 4.74 2.70
C ASN A 259 -19.48 4.92 1.79
N SER A 260 -19.28 5.51 0.63
CA SER A 260 -20.35 5.79 -0.33
C SER A 260 -20.11 5.08 -1.68
N SER A 261 -21.16 4.98 -2.50
CA SER A 261 -21.06 4.39 -3.87
C SER A 261 -20.29 5.26 -4.86
N SER A 262 -19.50 6.22 -4.41
CA SER A 262 -18.84 7.22 -5.25
C SER A 262 -17.88 6.60 -6.27
N ILE A 263 -17.08 5.60 -5.87
CA ILE A 263 -16.20 4.86 -6.79
C ILE A 263 -17.01 4.15 -7.86
N ALA A 264 -18.04 3.39 -7.49
CA ALA A 264 -18.89 2.68 -8.44
C ALA A 264 -19.54 3.63 -9.45
N ASN A 265 -20.05 4.77 -8.98
CA ASN A 265 -20.65 5.78 -9.84
C ASN A 265 -19.62 6.40 -10.80
N GLU A 266 -18.42 6.68 -10.33
CA GLU A 266 -17.38 7.26 -11.16
C GLU A 266 -16.85 6.25 -12.19
N LEU A 267 -16.66 4.99 -11.82
CA LEU A 267 -16.29 3.94 -12.77
C LEU A 267 -17.36 3.76 -13.86
N LYS A 268 -18.65 3.83 -13.49
CA LYS A 268 -19.74 3.79 -14.46
C LYS A 268 -19.66 4.93 -15.46
N LYS A 269 -19.40 6.14 -15.01
CA LYS A 269 -19.26 7.35 -15.86
C LYS A 269 -18.07 7.26 -16.80
N LEU A 270 -16.94 6.70 -16.33
CA LEU A 270 -15.69 6.66 -17.10
C LEU A 270 -15.64 5.51 -18.13
N PHE A 271 -16.31 4.37 -17.84
CA PHE A 271 -16.11 3.12 -18.59
C PHE A 271 -17.39 2.49 -19.15
N LEU A 272 -18.57 2.96 -18.77
CA LEU A 272 -19.85 2.41 -19.24
C LEU A 272 -20.68 3.43 -20.00
#